data_9b67cec3d1e788364958cfb8500209e3
#
_entry.id   9b67cec3d1e788364958cfb8500209e3
#
_cell.length_a   1.000
_cell.length_b   1.000
_cell.length_c   1.000
_cell.angle_alpha   90.00
_cell.angle_beta   90.00
_cell.angle_gamma   90.00
#
_symmetry.space_group_name_H-M   'P 1'
#
loop_
_entity.id
_entity.type
_entity.pdbx_description
1 polymer ?
#
loop_
_entity_poly.entity_id
_entity_poly.type
_entity_poly.pdbx_seq_one_letter_code
_entity_poly.pdbx_strand_id
1 'polypeptide(L)'
;MKLGVEKNKIKKFGIPIAEKFDGNLDADSWLKDNGLSTTKNTVLLSAGAFGVSTDFAMLIEQLKKKSNDVQVVVICGKNKKLKNELDYKYSRDKDVKIFGYTENMYEWMKSSSVLITKAGGVTISEALASNIPLILFNPVPGQEMENARYFKKHNMAKIAKNQEEVLKYVEQLLSKDNIEKMKFNMRENYLSKASYNICEDIMSYLDSI
;
A
#
# COMPACT_ATOMS: atom_id res chain seq x y z
N MET A 1 2.98 15.13 26.49
CA MET A 1 2.31 13.84 26.23
C MET A 1 0.97 13.83 26.93
N LYS A 2 -0.10 13.46 26.23
CA LYS A 2 -1.48 13.56 26.79
C LYS A 2 -1.83 12.48 27.84
N LEU A 3 -0.99 11.46 28.05
CA LEU A 3 -1.30 10.30 28.90
C LEU A 3 -0.36 10.11 30.11
N GLY A 4 0.48 11.09 30.43
CA GLY A 4 1.30 11.10 31.66
C GLY A 4 2.48 10.12 31.67
N VAL A 5 2.77 9.40 30.57
CA VAL A 5 3.94 8.51 30.48
C VAL A 5 5.19 9.34 30.21
N GLU A 6 6.25 9.13 30.99
CA GLU A 6 7.55 9.77 30.81
C GLU A 6 8.15 9.42 29.43
N LYS A 7 8.73 10.42 28.78
CA LYS A 7 9.24 10.27 27.40
C LYS A 7 10.34 9.22 27.27
N ASN A 8 11.19 9.04 28.28
CA ASN A 8 12.26 8.06 28.34
C ASN A 8 11.77 6.61 28.45
N LYS A 9 10.50 6.40 28.88
CA LYS A 9 9.88 5.09 28.96
C LYS A 9 9.18 4.68 27.66
N ILE A 10 9.21 5.52 26.62
CA ILE A 10 8.57 5.25 25.33
C ILE A 10 9.65 5.06 24.27
N LYS A 11 9.72 3.83 23.73
CA LYS A 11 10.61 3.47 22.62
C LYS A 11 9.78 3.30 21.34
N LYS A 12 10.31 3.76 20.21
CA LYS A 12 9.64 3.69 18.92
C LYS A 12 10.41 2.72 18.02
N PHE A 13 9.82 1.59 17.69
CA PHE A 13 10.44 0.57 16.85
C PHE A 13 9.71 0.36 15.50
N GLY A 14 8.56 0.97 15.31
CA GLY A 14 7.67 0.68 14.19
C GLY A 14 6.72 -0.49 14.47
N ILE A 15 5.95 -0.89 13.45
CA ILE A 15 5.07 -2.06 13.51
C ILE A 15 5.82 -3.26 12.93
N PRO A 16 5.89 -4.40 13.64
CA PRO A 16 6.47 -5.64 13.12
C PRO A 16 5.76 -6.10 11.84
N ILE A 17 6.54 -6.33 10.79
CA ILE A 17 6.11 -6.90 9.52
C ILE A 17 7.03 -8.06 9.14
N ALA A 18 6.65 -8.84 8.13
CA ALA A 18 7.48 -9.93 7.66
C ALA A 18 8.82 -9.40 7.07
N GLU A 19 9.92 -10.06 7.39
CA GLU A 19 11.29 -9.64 6.99
C GLU A 19 11.44 -9.49 5.46
N LYS A 20 10.68 -10.26 4.68
CA LYS A 20 10.72 -10.15 3.21
C LYS A 20 10.43 -8.74 2.69
N PHE A 21 9.69 -7.90 3.44
CA PHE A 21 9.42 -6.52 3.04
C PHE A 21 10.64 -5.60 3.10
N ASP A 22 11.68 -5.98 3.84
CA ASP A 22 13.00 -5.32 3.83
C ASP A 22 13.91 -5.80 2.68
N GLY A 23 13.50 -6.83 1.94
CA GLY A 23 14.26 -7.43 0.86
C GLY A 23 14.25 -6.63 -0.45
N ASN A 24 15.04 -7.12 -1.40
CA ASN A 24 15.07 -6.62 -2.78
C ASN A 24 14.30 -7.57 -3.70
N LEU A 25 13.64 -7.00 -4.71
CA LEU A 25 12.90 -7.72 -5.72
C LEU A 25 13.33 -7.22 -7.11
N ASP A 26 13.51 -8.12 -8.06
CA ASP A 26 13.50 -7.77 -9.48
C ASP A 26 12.05 -7.55 -9.92
N ALA A 27 11.62 -6.28 -9.83
CA ALA A 27 10.26 -5.87 -10.14
C ALA A 27 9.90 -6.13 -11.61
N ASP A 28 10.85 -5.97 -12.52
CA ASP A 28 10.63 -6.17 -13.95
C ASP A 28 10.40 -7.65 -14.27
N SER A 29 11.18 -8.55 -13.67
CA SER A 29 10.96 -9.99 -13.81
C SER A 29 9.59 -10.39 -13.27
N TRP A 30 9.23 -9.93 -12.07
CA TRP A 30 7.92 -10.20 -11.48
C TRP A 30 6.75 -9.75 -12.37
N LEU A 31 6.81 -8.55 -12.92
CA LEU A 31 5.77 -8.03 -13.81
C LEU A 31 5.65 -8.88 -15.09
N LYS A 32 6.79 -9.23 -15.74
CA LYS A 32 6.81 -10.07 -16.94
C LYS A 32 6.23 -11.45 -16.67
N ASP A 33 6.61 -12.10 -15.58
CA ASP A 33 6.15 -13.43 -15.20
C ASP A 33 4.63 -13.47 -14.96
N ASN A 34 4.05 -12.32 -14.58
CA ASN A 34 2.61 -12.14 -14.43
C ASN A 34 1.92 -11.57 -15.68
N GLY A 35 2.62 -11.47 -16.81
CA GLY A 35 2.07 -10.99 -18.08
C GLY A 35 1.67 -9.51 -18.04
N LEU A 36 2.45 -8.70 -17.34
CA LEU A 36 2.32 -7.24 -17.25
C LEU A 36 3.52 -6.54 -17.92
N SER A 37 3.30 -5.31 -18.34
CA SER A 37 4.33 -4.46 -18.94
C SER A 37 5.28 -3.89 -17.87
N THR A 38 6.57 -3.81 -18.17
CA THR A 38 7.56 -3.12 -17.33
C THR A 38 7.65 -1.63 -17.61
N THR A 39 7.00 -1.16 -18.69
CA THR A 39 7.04 0.26 -19.10
C THR A 39 5.79 1.04 -18.67
N LYS A 40 4.72 0.34 -18.25
CA LYS A 40 3.49 0.95 -17.78
C LYS A 40 3.51 1.15 -16.25
N ASN A 41 2.79 2.17 -15.80
CA ASN A 41 2.54 2.37 -14.38
C ASN A 41 1.55 1.33 -13.86
N THR A 42 1.94 0.57 -12.84
CA THR A 42 1.07 -0.41 -12.19
C THR A 42 0.34 0.22 -10.99
N VAL A 43 -0.98 0.28 -11.08
CA VAL A 43 -1.84 0.69 -9.96
C VAL A 43 -2.31 -0.56 -9.23
N LEU A 44 -1.88 -0.71 -7.98
CA LEU A 44 -2.28 -1.82 -7.11
C LEU A 44 -3.50 -1.42 -6.26
N LEU A 45 -4.60 -2.15 -6.43
CA LEU A 45 -5.83 -1.97 -5.68
C LEU A 45 -5.99 -3.11 -4.65
N SER A 46 -6.05 -2.77 -3.37
CA SER A 46 -6.42 -3.74 -2.32
C SER A 46 -7.91 -3.63 -2.01
N ALA A 47 -8.70 -4.64 -2.40
CA ALA A 47 -10.16 -4.62 -2.24
C ALA A 47 -10.63 -4.60 -0.78
N GLY A 48 -9.80 -5.02 0.17
CA GLY A 48 -10.06 -4.83 1.59
C GLY A 48 -10.22 -3.37 2.00
N ALA A 49 -9.71 -2.43 1.18
CA ALA A 49 -9.84 -0.99 1.37
C ALA A 49 -11.24 -0.46 1.11
N PHE A 50 -11.92 -1.08 0.19
CA PHE A 50 -13.19 -0.59 -0.32
C PHE A 50 -14.28 -1.46 0.30
N GLY A 51 -15.21 -0.87 1.01
CA GLY A 51 -16.38 -1.59 1.51
C GLY A 51 -17.19 -2.22 0.36
N VAL A 52 -18.28 -2.90 0.69
CA VAL A 52 -19.14 -3.63 -0.26
C VAL A 52 -19.74 -2.72 -1.36
N SER A 53 -19.71 -1.40 -1.19
CA SER A 53 -20.36 -0.42 -2.06
C SER A 53 -19.49 0.19 -3.15
N THR A 54 -18.22 -0.19 -3.28
CA THR A 54 -17.34 0.39 -4.31
C THR A 54 -17.47 -0.34 -5.63
N ASP A 55 -17.78 0.39 -6.67
CA ASP A 55 -17.75 -0.11 -8.05
C ASP A 55 -16.30 -0.15 -8.56
N PHE A 56 -15.64 -1.29 -8.33
CA PHE A 56 -14.28 -1.53 -8.82
C PHE A 56 -14.19 -1.50 -10.33
N ALA A 57 -15.22 -2.00 -11.01
CA ALA A 57 -15.23 -2.03 -12.46
C ALA A 57 -15.20 -0.61 -13.04
N MET A 58 -16.02 0.29 -12.46
CA MET A 58 -16.01 1.70 -12.87
C MET A 58 -14.66 2.37 -12.58
N LEU A 59 -14.07 2.10 -11.41
CA LEU A 59 -12.76 2.66 -11.06
C LEU A 59 -11.65 2.20 -12.03
N ILE A 60 -11.60 0.91 -12.36
CA ILE A 60 -10.63 0.35 -13.31
C ILE A 60 -10.82 0.98 -14.70
N GLU A 61 -12.05 1.09 -15.18
CA GLU A 61 -12.35 1.73 -16.47
C GLU A 61 -11.89 3.19 -16.52
N GLN A 62 -12.16 3.93 -15.46
CA GLN A 62 -11.77 5.34 -15.38
C GLN A 62 -10.25 5.51 -15.29
N LEU A 63 -9.53 4.65 -14.57
CA LEU A 63 -8.07 4.63 -14.52
C LEU A 63 -7.49 4.40 -15.92
N LYS A 64 -8.01 3.41 -16.65
CA LYS A 64 -7.56 3.08 -18.01
C LYS A 64 -7.91 4.16 -19.04
N LYS A 65 -9.07 4.80 -18.91
CA LYS A 65 -9.47 5.91 -19.81
C LYS A 65 -8.58 7.14 -19.66
N LYS A 66 -8.07 7.40 -18.45
CA LYS A 66 -7.20 8.55 -18.19
C LYS A 66 -5.80 8.42 -18.77
N SER A 67 -5.28 7.20 -18.92
CA SER A 67 -3.96 6.98 -19.48
C SER A 67 -3.81 5.56 -20.05
N ASN A 68 -3.28 5.47 -21.26
CA ASN A 68 -2.88 4.20 -21.88
C ASN A 68 -1.65 3.57 -21.22
N ASP A 69 -0.93 4.36 -20.40
CA ASP A 69 0.29 3.94 -19.70
C ASP A 69 0.00 3.38 -18.30
N VAL A 70 -1.26 3.03 -18.03
CA VAL A 70 -1.68 2.44 -16.75
C VAL A 70 -2.11 0.98 -16.97
N GLN A 71 -1.62 0.11 -16.10
CA GLN A 71 -2.13 -1.24 -15.88
C GLN A 71 -2.59 -1.39 -14.43
N VAL A 72 -3.54 -2.27 -14.17
CA VAL A 72 -4.20 -2.39 -12.87
C VAL A 72 -4.09 -3.79 -12.32
N VAL A 73 -3.67 -3.93 -11.08
CA VAL A 73 -3.68 -5.18 -10.32
C VAL A 73 -4.67 -5.04 -9.17
N VAL A 74 -5.60 -5.97 -9.05
CA VAL A 74 -6.60 -5.99 -7.98
C VAL A 74 -6.41 -7.21 -7.10
N ILE A 75 -6.19 -6.99 -5.81
CA ILE A 75 -6.15 -8.06 -4.80
C ILE A 75 -7.49 -8.07 -4.05
N CYS A 76 -8.35 -9.02 -4.40
CA CYS A 76 -9.69 -9.16 -3.84
C CYS A 76 -9.71 -9.81 -2.45
N GLY A 77 -8.58 -10.37 -2.00
CA GLY A 77 -8.49 -11.09 -0.73
C GLY A 77 -9.50 -12.23 -0.66
N LYS A 78 -10.28 -12.29 0.42
CA LYS A 78 -11.31 -13.34 0.64
C LYS A 78 -12.62 -13.07 -0.09
N ASN A 79 -12.76 -11.96 -0.81
CA ASN A 79 -14.00 -11.60 -1.52
C ASN A 79 -14.08 -12.34 -2.87
N LYS A 80 -14.52 -13.62 -2.84
CA LYS A 80 -14.67 -14.46 -4.02
C LYS A 80 -15.68 -13.90 -5.02
N LYS A 81 -16.76 -13.26 -4.55
CA LYS A 81 -17.79 -12.68 -5.42
C LYS A 81 -17.20 -11.59 -6.30
N LEU A 82 -16.53 -10.62 -5.69
CA LEU A 82 -15.86 -9.54 -6.40
C LEU A 82 -14.82 -10.07 -7.39
N LYS A 83 -14.01 -11.06 -6.95
CA LYS A 83 -13.02 -11.69 -7.84
C LYS A 83 -13.67 -12.24 -9.09
N ASN A 84 -14.72 -13.04 -8.94
CA ASN A 84 -15.40 -13.67 -10.08
C ASN A 84 -16.04 -12.64 -11.04
N GLU A 85 -16.62 -11.58 -10.50
CA GLU A 85 -17.21 -10.48 -11.28
C GLU A 85 -16.15 -9.76 -12.12
N LEU A 86 -15.02 -9.42 -11.50
CA LEU A 86 -13.93 -8.74 -12.18
C LEU A 86 -13.18 -9.66 -13.16
N ASP A 87 -12.94 -10.93 -12.81
CA ASP A 87 -12.35 -11.90 -13.72
C ASP A 87 -13.18 -12.05 -14.99
N TYR A 88 -14.51 -12.16 -14.85
CA TYR A 88 -15.39 -12.26 -16.01
C TYR A 88 -15.32 -11.02 -16.90
N LYS A 89 -15.36 -9.83 -16.28
CA LYS A 89 -15.36 -8.55 -17.01
C LYS A 89 -14.03 -8.28 -17.72
N TYR A 90 -12.90 -8.62 -17.07
CA TYR A 90 -11.56 -8.26 -17.56
C TYR A 90 -10.75 -9.45 -18.08
N SER A 91 -11.38 -10.62 -18.31
CA SER A 91 -10.73 -11.85 -18.76
C SER A 91 -9.85 -11.70 -20.03
N ARG A 92 -10.20 -10.75 -20.91
CA ARG A 92 -9.48 -10.48 -22.17
C ARG A 92 -8.59 -9.23 -22.12
N ASP A 93 -8.57 -8.54 -20.98
CA ASP A 93 -7.81 -7.31 -20.83
C ASP A 93 -6.41 -7.60 -20.27
N LYS A 94 -5.40 -7.52 -21.12
CA LYS A 94 -4.01 -7.80 -20.75
C LYS A 94 -3.44 -6.85 -19.71
N ASP A 95 -4.01 -5.65 -19.59
CA ASP A 95 -3.55 -4.60 -18.66
C ASP A 95 -4.28 -4.65 -17.30
N VAL A 96 -5.15 -5.65 -17.08
CA VAL A 96 -5.86 -5.84 -15.81
C VAL A 96 -5.62 -7.25 -15.30
N LYS A 97 -5.16 -7.37 -14.06
CA LYS A 97 -4.96 -8.65 -13.37
C LYS A 97 -5.75 -8.68 -12.08
N ILE A 98 -6.49 -9.77 -11.87
CA ILE A 98 -7.37 -9.94 -10.72
C ILE A 98 -6.91 -11.14 -9.91
N PHE A 99 -6.61 -10.92 -8.63
CA PHE A 99 -6.20 -11.98 -7.72
C PHE A 99 -7.17 -12.09 -6.53
N GLY A 100 -7.33 -13.28 -6.00
CA GLY A 100 -7.96 -13.52 -4.72
C GLY A 100 -7.05 -13.14 -3.55
N TYR A 101 -7.03 -13.97 -2.52
CA TYR A 101 -5.99 -13.91 -1.49
C TYR A 101 -4.64 -14.26 -2.12
N THR A 102 -3.61 -13.51 -1.76
CA THR A 102 -2.24 -13.75 -2.24
C THR A 102 -1.25 -13.67 -1.08
N GLU A 103 -0.24 -14.52 -1.11
CA GLU A 103 0.93 -14.46 -0.23
C GLU A 103 2.05 -13.57 -0.81
N ASN A 104 1.88 -13.17 -2.08
CA ASN A 104 2.85 -12.39 -2.84
C ASN A 104 2.57 -10.87 -2.76
N MET A 105 2.03 -10.40 -1.62
CA MET A 105 1.72 -8.97 -1.46
C MET A 105 2.97 -8.10 -1.48
N TYR A 106 4.09 -8.64 -0.98
CA TYR A 106 5.40 -7.99 -1.05
C TYR A 106 5.81 -7.71 -2.50
N GLU A 107 5.74 -8.73 -3.34
CA GLU A 107 6.13 -8.67 -4.75
C GLU A 107 5.26 -7.66 -5.50
N TRP A 108 3.95 -7.68 -5.25
CA TRP A 108 3.03 -6.71 -5.84
C TRP A 108 3.29 -5.28 -5.36
N MET A 109 3.59 -5.06 -4.06
CA MET A 109 3.93 -3.73 -3.56
C MET A 109 5.24 -3.21 -4.14
N LYS A 110 6.27 -4.06 -4.23
CA LYS A 110 7.59 -3.67 -4.77
C LYS A 110 7.57 -3.38 -6.27
N SER A 111 6.69 -4.03 -7.04
CA SER A 111 6.60 -3.89 -8.49
C SER A 111 5.55 -2.86 -8.96
N SER A 112 4.80 -2.26 -8.04
CA SER A 112 3.75 -1.31 -8.38
C SER A 112 4.17 0.15 -8.19
N SER A 113 3.55 1.05 -8.96
CA SER A 113 3.81 2.50 -8.91
C SER A 113 3.07 3.21 -7.80
N VAL A 114 1.86 2.73 -7.45
CA VAL A 114 1.02 3.28 -6.40
C VAL A 114 0.10 2.20 -5.82
N LEU A 115 -0.09 2.23 -4.49
CA LEU A 115 -1.05 1.36 -3.79
C LEU A 115 -2.24 2.17 -3.31
N ILE A 116 -3.44 1.67 -3.60
CA ILE A 116 -4.70 2.19 -3.07
C ILE A 116 -5.25 1.18 -2.07
N THR A 117 -5.30 1.59 -0.79
CA THR A 117 -5.65 0.68 0.32
C THR A 117 -6.30 1.41 1.48
N LYS A 118 -6.75 0.67 2.50
CA LYS A 118 -7.14 1.20 3.82
C LYS A 118 -5.91 1.60 4.65
N ALA A 119 -6.13 2.46 5.63
CA ALA A 119 -5.10 2.88 6.57
C ALA A 119 -4.88 1.88 7.72
N GLY A 120 -4.94 0.56 7.44
CA GLY A 120 -4.65 -0.49 8.40
C GLY A 120 -3.16 -0.53 8.76
N GLY A 121 -2.83 -0.59 10.06
CA GLY A 121 -1.45 -0.43 10.55
C GLY A 121 -0.44 -1.34 9.88
N VAL A 122 -0.72 -2.64 9.75
CA VAL A 122 0.20 -3.61 9.10
C VAL A 122 0.39 -3.26 7.63
N THR A 123 -0.70 -3.11 6.86
CA THR A 123 -0.61 -2.85 5.42
C THR A 123 0.14 -1.56 5.09
N ILE A 124 -0.08 -0.47 5.85
CA ILE A 124 0.67 0.78 5.61
C ILE A 124 2.13 0.68 6.03
N SER A 125 2.47 -0.17 7.02
CA SER A 125 3.87 -0.44 7.40
C SER A 125 4.58 -1.30 6.35
N GLU A 126 3.90 -2.29 5.78
CA GLU A 126 4.38 -3.08 4.63
C GLU A 126 4.62 -2.19 3.40
N ALA A 127 3.68 -1.28 3.12
CA ALA A 127 3.81 -0.31 2.04
C ALA A 127 4.97 0.67 2.26
N LEU A 128 5.18 1.10 3.51
CA LEU A 128 6.30 1.97 3.89
C LEU A 128 7.64 1.27 3.65
N ALA A 129 7.77 0.01 4.08
CA ALA A 129 8.94 -0.83 3.84
C ALA A 129 9.17 -1.11 2.35
N SER A 130 8.09 -1.34 1.60
CA SER A 130 8.16 -1.52 0.15
C SER A 130 8.44 -0.21 -0.61
N ASN A 131 8.40 0.92 0.08
CA ASN A 131 8.58 2.25 -0.49
C ASN A 131 7.61 2.54 -1.65
N ILE A 132 6.35 2.09 -1.54
CA ILE A 132 5.31 2.29 -2.54
C ILE A 132 4.41 3.47 -2.18
N PRO A 133 4.26 4.48 -3.06
CA PRO A 133 3.36 5.61 -2.85
C PRO A 133 1.92 5.19 -2.52
N LEU A 134 1.28 5.88 -1.58
CA LEU A 134 0.02 5.49 -0.99
C LEU A 134 -1.13 6.47 -1.28
N ILE A 135 -2.29 5.90 -1.64
CA ILE A 135 -3.58 6.55 -1.55
C ILE A 135 -4.43 5.77 -0.54
N LEU A 136 -4.76 6.41 0.58
CA LEU A 136 -5.56 5.83 1.64
C LEU A 136 -7.02 6.18 1.40
N PHE A 137 -7.82 5.15 1.10
CA PHE A 137 -9.22 5.34 0.70
C PHE A 137 -10.15 5.28 1.90
N ASN A 138 -10.93 6.35 2.10
CA ASN A 138 -12.03 6.47 3.06
C ASN A 138 -11.72 5.86 4.44
N PRO A 139 -10.66 6.31 5.13
CA PRO A 139 -10.29 5.76 6.43
C PRO A 139 -11.43 5.99 7.44
N VAL A 140 -11.78 4.93 8.18
CA VAL A 140 -12.83 5.01 9.19
C VAL A 140 -12.33 5.72 10.46
N PRO A 141 -13.24 6.38 11.24
CA PRO A 141 -12.88 6.99 12.51
C PRO A 141 -12.18 6.00 13.46
N GLY A 142 -11.24 6.51 14.25
CA GLY A 142 -10.41 5.71 15.15
C GLY A 142 -9.00 5.50 14.59
N GLN A 143 -8.46 4.30 14.76
CA GLN A 143 -7.06 3.97 14.43
C GLN A 143 -6.71 4.21 12.95
N GLU A 144 -7.60 3.86 12.02
CA GLU A 144 -7.33 4.09 10.58
C GLU A 144 -7.21 5.58 10.27
N MET A 145 -8.08 6.42 10.85
CA MET A 145 -8.03 7.87 10.64
C MET A 145 -6.75 8.48 11.23
N GLU A 146 -6.31 8.04 12.41
CA GLU A 146 -5.06 8.54 13.02
C GLU A 146 -3.84 8.11 12.20
N ASN A 147 -3.80 6.87 11.73
CA ASN A 147 -2.78 6.37 10.82
C ASN A 147 -2.74 7.24 9.53
N ALA A 148 -3.90 7.45 8.91
CA ALA A 148 -4.00 8.24 7.69
C ALA A 148 -3.54 9.69 7.88
N ARG A 149 -3.91 10.33 9.01
CA ARG A 149 -3.47 11.68 9.36
C ARG A 149 -1.95 11.75 9.54
N TYR A 150 -1.37 10.76 10.21
CA TYR A 150 0.08 10.67 10.39
C TYR A 150 0.79 10.60 9.04
N PHE A 151 0.39 9.66 8.18
CA PHE A 151 0.98 9.49 6.85
C PHE A 151 0.81 10.72 5.96
N LYS A 152 -0.37 11.35 5.98
CA LYS A 152 -0.62 12.61 5.24
C LYS A 152 0.26 13.75 5.75
N LYS A 153 0.39 13.92 7.08
CA LYS A 153 1.21 14.96 7.71
C LYS A 153 2.68 14.87 7.30
N HIS A 154 3.18 13.65 7.12
CA HIS A 154 4.56 13.39 6.69
C HIS A 154 4.71 13.26 5.17
N ASN A 155 3.69 13.62 4.39
CA ASN A 155 3.67 13.51 2.93
C ASN A 155 3.99 12.11 2.38
N MET A 156 3.63 11.07 3.12
CA MET A 156 3.79 9.65 2.74
C MET A 156 2.54 9.05 2.11
N ALA A 157 1.40 9.74 2.15
CA ALA A 157 0.16 9.31 1.55
C ALA A 157 -0.75 10.48 1.15
N LYS A 158 -1.66 10.21 0.20
CA LYS A 158 -2.87 11.01 -0.03
C LYS A 158 -4.06 10.33 0.65
N ILE A 159 -5.05 11.11 1.09
CA ILE A 159 -6.32 10.58 1.63
C ILE A 159 -7.43 10.91 0.64
N ALA A 160 -8.06 9.90 0.09
CA ALA A 160 -9.20 10.01 -0.82
C ALA A 160 -10.50 9.60 -0.12
N LYS A 161 -11.56 10.40 -0.26
CA LYS A 161 -12.87 10.16 0.34
C LYS A 161 -13.83 9.45 -0.62
N ASN A 162 -13.58 9.58 -1.92
CA ASN A 162 -14.39 9.01 -2.99
C ASN A 162 -13.52 8.63 -4.20
N GLN A 163 -14.11 7.99 -5.21
CA GLN A 163 -13.41 7.52 -6.40
C GLN A 163 -12.81 8.68 -7.23
N GLU A 164 -13.48 9.80 -7.30
CA GLU A 164 -13.01 10.98 -8.05
C GLU A 164 -11.68 11.50 -7.47
N GLU A 165 -11.59 11.58 -6.12
CA GLU A 165 -10.33 11.94 -5.46
C GLU A 165 -9.24 10.89 -5.67
N VAL A 166 -9.59 9.59 -5.72
CA VAL A 166 -8.64 8.52 -6.07
C VAL A 166 -8.04 8.77 -7.45
N LEU A 167 -8.87 8.98 -8.47
CA LEU A 167 -8.44 9.23 -9.84
C LEU A 167 -7.55 10.46 -9.96
N LYS A 168 -7.95 11.55 -9.29
CA LYS A 168 -7.16 12.78 -9.21
C LYS A 168 -5.78 12.54 -8.59
N TYR A 169 -5.72 11.79 -7.49
CA TYR A 169 -4.45 11.53 -6.81
C TYR A 169 -3.57 10.52 -7.55
N VAL A 170 -4.14 9.53 -8.24
CA VAL A 170 -3.38 8.65 -9.13
C VAL A 170 -2.71 9.48 -10.22
N GLU A 171 -3.47 10.33 -10.92
CA GLU A 171 -2.93 11.22 -11.96
C GLU A 171 -1.80 12.11 -11.44
N GLN A 172 -1.98 12.71 -10.26
CA GLN A 172 -0.95 13.52 -9.62
C GLN A 172 0.31 12.74 -9.24
N LEU A 173 0.13 11.52 -8.70
CA LEU A 173 1.24 10.70 -8.23
C LEU A 173 2.01 10.04 -9.37
N LEU A 174 1.37 9.70 -10.49
CA LEU A 174 2.06 9.07 -11.62
C LEU A 174 3.03 10.01 -12.35
N SER A 175 3.07 11.30 -12.02
CA SER A 175 4.18 12.15 -12.44
C SER A 175 5.46 11.75 -11.71
N LYS A 176 6.57 11.61 -12.42
CA LYS A 176 7.85 11.12 -11.88
C LYS A 176 8.31 11.89 -10.65
N ASP A 177 8.20 13.21 -10.66
CA ASP A 177 8.63 14.07 -9.55
C ASP A 177 7.83 13.84 -8.27
N ASN A 178 6.51 13.63 -8.40
CA ASN A 178 5.65 13.40 -7.25
C ASN A 178 5.84 12.01 -6.63
N ILE A 179 6.06 10.98 -7.45
CA ILE A 179 6.42 9.64 -6.99
C ILE A 179 7.71 9.71 -6.16
N GLU A 180 8.78 10.26 -6.70
CA GLU A 180 10.08 10.28 -6.03
C GLU A 180 10.05 11.11 -4.74
N LYS A 181 9.33 12.22 -4.72
CA LYS A 181 9.14 13.02 -3.52
C LYS A 181 8.43 12.25 -2.40
N MET A 182 7.38 11.50 -2.72
CA MET A 182 6.68 10.69 -1.73
C MET A 182 7.55 9.53 -1.25
N LYS A 183 8.24 8.83 -2.16
CA LYS A 183 9.17 7.75 -1.84
C LYS A 183 10.31 8.23 -0.94
N PHE A 184 10.85 9.42 -1.18
CA PHE A 184 11.86 10.02 -0.31
C PHE A 184 11.33 10.18 1.11
N ASN A 185 10.14 10.79 1.28
CA ASN A 185 9.54 10.97 2.61
C ASN A 185 9.27 9.62 3.30
N MET A 186 8.90 8.59 2.56
CA MET A 186 8.67 7.25 3.10
C MET A 186 9.97 6.63 3.61
N ARG A 187 11.07 6.73 2.86
CA ARG A 187 12.39 6.24 3.30
C ARG A 187 12.85 6.93 4.58
N GLU A 188 12.71 8.26 4.67
CA GLU A 188 13.11 9.05 5.84
C GLU A 188 12.31 8.71 7.12
N ASN A 189 11.10 8.16 6.97
CA ASN A 189 10.23 7.80 8.09
C ASN A 189 10.15 6.29 8.36
N TYR A 190 10.84 5.46 7.56
CA TYR A 190 10.82 4.02 7.75
C TYR A 190 11.75 3.59 8.89
N LEU A 191 11.24 2.79 9.81
CA LEU A 191 11.99 2.15 10.87
C LEU A 191 12.14 0.66 10.51
N SER A 192 13.29 0.29 9.98
CA SER A 192 13.58 -1.09 9.59
C SER A 192 13.74 -2.02 10.79
N LYS A 193 13.59 -3.32 10.58
CA LYS A 193 13.84 -4.36 11.57
C LYS A 193 13.07 -4.20 12.89
N ALA A 194 11.82 -3.73 12.82
CA ALA A 194 11.01 -3.46 14.01
C ALA A 194 10.92 -4.68 14.95
N SER A 195 10.71 -5.90 14.42
CA SER A 195 10.67 -7.13 15.20
C SER A 195 11.98 -7.38 15.96
N TYR A 196 13.11 -7.27 15.27
CA TYR A 196 14.43 -7.44 15.85
C TYR A 196 14.70 -6.42 16.96
N ASN A 197 14.48 -5.15 16.68
CA ASN A 197 14.72 -4.07 17.65
C ASN A 197 13.85 -4.20 18.90
N ILE A 198 12.62 -4.69 18.79
CA ILE A 198 11.74 -4.98 19.92
C ILE A 198 12.31 -6.13 20.76
N CYS A 199 12.74 -7.22 20.11
CA CYS A 199 13.33 -8.38 20.82
C CYS A 199 14.63 -8.00 21.54
N GLU A 200 15.51 -7.27 20.90
CA GLU A 200 16.77 -6.77 21.49
C GLU A 200 16.49 -5.92 22.73
N ASP A 201 15.51 -5.03 22.65
CA ASP A 201 15.15 -4.17 23.77
C ASP A 201 14.59 -4.96 24.98
N ILE A 202 13.77 -5.97 24.72
CA ILE A 202 13.22 -6.86 25.75
C ILE A 202 14.36 -7.66 26.40
N MET A 203 15.25 -8.27 25.61
CA MET A 203 16.37 -9.04 26.12
C MET A 203 17.30 -8.17 26.98
N SER A 204 17.68 -6.98 26.47
CA SER A 204 18.49 -6.04 27.23
C SER A 204 17.87 -5.62 28.56
N TYR A 205 16.53 -5.50 28.62
CA TYR A 205 15.82 -5.21 29.85
C TYR A 205 15.88 -6.41 30.83
N LEU A 206 15.67 -7.64 30.34
CA LEU A 206 15.72 -8.85 31.14
C LEU A 206 17.13 -9.10 31.73
N ASP A 207 18.20 -8.82 30.98
CA ASP A 207 19.58 -8.94 31.42
C ASP A 207 19.96 -7.89 32.49
N SER A 208 19.13 -6.83 32.64
CA SER A 208 19.37 -5.74 33.59
C SER A 208 18.70 -5.93 34.97
N ILE A 209 17.86 -6.97 35.13
CA ILE A 209 17.15 -7.32 36.37
C ILE A 209 17.72 -8.61 36.97
#